data_96ac61bc4497d89aeaa474b2bd37faa6
#
_entry.id   96ac61bc4497d89aeaa474b2bd37faa6
#
_cell.length_a   1.000
_cell.length_b   1.000
_cell.length_c   1.000
_cell.angle_alpha   90.00
_cell.angle_beta   90.00
_cell.angle_gamma   90.00
#
_symmetry.space_group_name_H-M   'P 1'
#
loop_
_entity.id
_entity.type
_entity.pdbx_description
1 polymer ?
#
loop_
_entity_poly.entity_id
_entity_poly.type
_entity_poly.pdbx_seq_one_letter_code
_entity_poly.pdbx_strand_id
1 'polypeptide(L)'
;RFRNVTGVQTCALPIYKKQVFNGDLGIVTRILSEEQALSVQYDDRLVGYTFDELDALTHSWAMTVHAAQGSQWPAVVIIMLKNHYVMLERNILYTALSRAQRLAVLITQEQAVRLAVAQARSTQRRTGLVARMEKGMGSRV
;
A
#
# COMPACT_ATOMS: atom_id res chain seq x y z
N ARG A 1 -6.66 8.53 33.12
CA ARG A 1 -7.05 7.11 32.96
C ARG A 1 -6.47 6.64 31.64
N PHE A 2 -5.33 5.96 31.69
CA PHE A 2 -4.68 5.38 30.51
C PHE A 2 -5.57 4.27 29.95
N ARG A 3 -6.11 4.46 28.76
CA ARG A 3 -6.65 3.33 27.98
C ARG A 3 -5.47 2.74 27.22
N ASN A 4 -5.01 1.57 27.66
CA ASN A 4 -4.14 0.75 26.83
C ASN A 4 -4.98 0.24 25.66
N VAL A 5 -4.87 0.90 24.52
CA VAL A 5 -5.44 0.40 23.27
C VAL A 5 -4.34 -0.44 22.63
N THR A 6 -4.21 -1.67 23.12
CA THR A 6 -3.31 -2.65 22.52
C THR A 6 -3.95 -3.21 21.26
N GLY A 7 -3.27 -3.08 20.12
CA GLY A 7 -3.57 -3.86 18.93
C GLY A 7 -4.28 -3.15 17.78
N VAL A 8 -4.47 -1.82 17.82
CA VAL A 8 -4.93 -1.11 16.61
C VAL A 8 -3.74 -0.92 15.69
N GLN A 9 -3.71 -1.72 14.62
CA GLN A 9 -2.73 -1.53 13.56
C GLN A 9 -3.09 -0.28 12.75
N THR A 10 -2.10 0.51 12.43
CA THR A 10 -2.24 1.72 11.62
C THR A 10 -1.22 1.70 10.49
N CYS A 11 -1.61 2.25 9.35
CA CYS A 11 -0.76 2.47 8.20
C CYS A 11 -0.50 3.96 8.09
N ALA A 12 0.76 4.35 7.96
CA ALA A 12 1.15 5.74 7.88
C ALA A 12 1.25 6.24 6.44
N LEU A 13 0.93 7.52 6.25
CA LEU A 13 1.35 8.29 5.08
C LEU A 13 2.80 8.78 5.30
N PRO A 14 3.58 9.02 4.22
CA PRO A 14 4.99 9.35 4.36
C PRO A 14 5.17 10.69 5.09
N ILE A 15 5.76 10.63 6.30
CA ILE A 15 6.20 11.80 7.05
C ILE A 15 7.72 11.76 7.12
N TYR A 16 8.38 12.46 6.21
CA TYR A 16 9.85 12.47 6.08
C TYR A 16 10.56 12.83 7.40
N LYS A 17 10.01 13.77 8.19
CA LYS A 17 10.60 14.17 9.49
C LYS A 17 10.60 13.05 10.52
N LYS A 18 9.65 12.12 10.46
CA LYS A 18 9.51 10.99 11.38
C LYS A 18 10.10 9.69 10.81
N GLN A 19 10.66 9.74 9.59
CA GLN A 19 11.22 8.58 8.87
C GLN A 19 10.21 7.42 8.74
N VAL A 20 8.93 7.73 8.63
CA VAL A 20 7.87 6.77 8.40
C VAL A 20 7.46 6.86 6.95
N PHE A 21 7.36 5.72 6.29
CA PHE A 21 7.09 5.60 4.87
C PHE A 21 5.67 5.12 4.60
N ASN A 22 5.20 5.37 3.39
CA ASN A 22 3.87 4.94 2.99
C ASN A 22 3.76 3.41 3.03
N GLY A 23 2.80 2.91 3.81
CA GLY A 23 2.59 1.47 3.99
C GLY A 23 3.29 0.87 5.20
N ASP A 24 4.08 1.65 5.97
CA ASP A 24 4.62 1.18 7.24
C ASP A 24 3.48 0.86 8.22
N LEU A 25 3.55 -0.32 8.81
CA LEU A 25 2.57 -0.78 9.79
C LEU A 25 3.07 -0.53 11.20
N GLY A 26 2.22 0.04 12.03
CA GLY A 26 2.51 0.27 13.43
C GLY A 26 1.35 -0.11 14.33
N ILE A 27 1.62 -0.23 15.61
CA ILE A 27 0.63 -0.53 16.65
C ILE A 27 0.51 0.68 17.55
N VAL A 28 -0.70 1.20 17.71
CA VAL A 28 -0.96 2.27 18.69
C VAL A 28 -0.77 1.71 20.09
N THR A 29 0.24 2.22 20.80
CA THR A 29 0.61 1.75 22.13
C THR A 29 0.05 2.60 23.25
N ARG A 30 -0.06 3.92 23.03
CA ARG A 30 -0.58 4.89 24.03
C ARG A 30 -1.42 5.95 23.36
N ILE A 31 -2.46 6.38 24.06
CA ILE A 31 -3.26 7.55 23.70
C ILE A 31 -3.26 8.46 24.93
N LEU A 32 -2.72 9.66 24.78
CA LEU A 32 -2.61 10.71 25.79
C LEU A 32 -3.63 11.79 25.47
N SER A 33 -4.87 11.60 25.93
CA SER A 33 -5.98 12.51 25.59
C SER A 33 -5.77 13.93 26.12
N GLU A 34 -5.11 14.08 27.28
CA GLU A 34 -4.81 15.40 27.87
C GLU A 34 -3.77 16.16 27.05
N GLU A 35 -2.80 15.47 26.48
CA GLU A 35 -1.74 16.02 25.65
C GLU A 35 -2.10 16.06 24.17
N GLN A 36 -3.32 15.60 23.80
CA GLN A 36 -3.77 15.45 22.41
C GLN A 36 -2.73 14.75 21.54
N ALA A 37 -2.15 13.67 22.05
CA ALA A 37 -1.11 12.92 21.40
C ALA A 37 -1.35 11.41 21.48
N LEU A 38 -0.76 10.67 20.56
CA LEU A 38 -0.69 9.22 20.60
C LEU A 38 0.71 8.72 20.20
N SER A 39 1.04 7.52 20.63
CA SER A 39 2.28 6.86 20.29
C SER A 39 2.02 5.59 19.50
N VAL A 40 2.75 5.45 18.39
CA VAL A 40 2.70 4.28 17.50
C VAL A 40 4.05 3.59 17.55
N GLN A 41 4.04 2.30 17.87
CA GLN A 41 5.22 1.44 17.80
C GLN A 41 5.30 0.86 16.38
N TYR A 42 6.32 1.22 15.66
CA TYR A 42 6.78 0.52 14.47
C TYR A 42 7.80 -0.55 14.87
N ASP A 43 8.25 -1.40 13.97
CA ASP A 43 9.11 -2.55 14.27
C ASP A 43 10.32 -2.18 15.14
N ASP A 44 11.02 -1.11 14.80
CA ASP A 44 12.28 -0.68 15.40
C ASP A 44 12.18 0.57 16.30
N ARG A 45 11.02 1.28 16.30
CA ARG A 45 10.92 2.60 16.94
C ARG A 45 9.52 2.98 17.38
N LEU A 46 9.49 3.84 18.41
CA LEU A 46 8.27 4.48 18.89
C LEU A 46 8.17 5.90 18.31
N VAL A 47 7.06 6.22 17.68
CA VAL A 47 6.82 7.53 17.06
C VAL A 47 5.59 8.18 17.67
N GLY A 48 5.74 9.43 18.12
CA GLY A 48 4.64 10.24 18.63
C GLY A 48 3.92 11.00 17.52
N TYR A 49 2.59 11.08 17.61
CA TYR A 49 1.72 11.86 16.74
C TYR A 49 0.84 12.76 17.57
N THR A 50 0.70 14.01 17.16
CA THR A 50 -0.34 14.91 17.68
C THR A 50 -1.67 14.61 17.03
N PHE A 51 -2.78 15.05 17.63
CA PHE A 51 -4.11 14.82 17.05
C PHE A 51 -4.29 15.51 15.69
N ASP A 52 -3.57 16.61 15.45
CA ASP A 52 -3.56 17.29 14.14
C ASP A 52 -2.87 16.45 13.04
N GLU A 53 -2.04 15.48 13.43
CA GLU A 53 -1.32 14.59 12.51
C GLU A 53 -2.05 13.26 12.29
N LEU A 54 -3.25 13.06 12.86
CA LEU A 54 -3.98 11.79 12.75
C LEU A 54 -4.43 11.46 11.33
N ASP A 55 -4.62 12.48 10.48
CA ASP A 55 -4.94 12.29 9.06
C ASP A 55 -3.84 11.51 8.31
N ALA A 56 -2.62 11.49 8.86
CA ALA A 56 -1.52 10.70 8.33
C ALA A 56 -1.60 9.20 8.72
N LEU A 57 -2.51 8.83 9.59
CA LEU A 57 -2.69 7.46 10.08
C LEU A 57 -4.03 6.90 9.62
N THR A 58 -4.01 5.70 9.08
CA THR A 58 -5.23 4.98 8.72
C THR A 58 -5.25 3.60 9.37
N HIS A 59 -6.44 3.11 9.68
CA HIS A 59 -6.57 1.75 10.19
C HIS A 59 -6.05 0.74 9.15
N SER A 60 -5.27 -0.24 9.61
CA SER A 60 -4.65 -1.24 8.73
C SER A 60 -5.24 -2.65 8.87
N TRP A 61 -6.49 -2.77 9.33
CA TRP A 61 -7.25 -4.03 9.28
C TRP A 61 -7.50 -4.52 7.84
N ALA A 62 -7.48 -3.62 6.88
CA ALA A 62 -7.41 -3.89 5.45
C ALA A 62 -6.71 -2.72 4.75
N MET A 63 -6.01 -3.01 3.67
CA MET A 63 -5.30 -1.99 2.90
C MET A 63 -5.49 -2.20 1.40
N THR A 64 -5.27 -1.15 0.62
CA THR A 64 -5.29 -1.25 -0.82
C THR A 64 -4.02 -1.95 -1.33
N VAL A 65 -4.10 -2.54 -2.52
CA VAL A 65 -2.92 -3.16 -3.17
C VAL A 65 -1.79 -2.15 -3.35
N HIS A 66 -2.11 -0.88 -3.60
CA HIS A 66 -1.12 0.18 -3.75
C HIS A 66 -0.41 0.52 -2.42
N ALA A 67 -1.16 0.60 -1.32
CA ALA A 67 -0.56 0.83 0.00
C ALA A 67 0.30 -0.36 0.47
N ALA A 68 -0.01 -1.56 -0.02
CA ALA A 68 0.75 -2.78 0.26
C ALA A 68 2.04 -2.93 -0.57
N GLN A 69 2.34 -2.00 -1.49
CA GLN A 69 3.55 -2.08 -2.31
C GLN A 69 4.81 -1.93 -1.45
N GLY A 70 5.78 -2.79 -1.68
CA GLY A 70 7.03 -2.83 -0.92
C GLY A 70 7.00 -3.81 0.27
N SER A 71 5.83 -4.14 0.80
CA SER A 71 5.67 -5.04 1.94
C SER A 71 5.27 -6.45 1.52
N GLN A 72 5.55 -7.43 2.37
CA GLN A 72 5.16 -8.83 2.16
C GLN A 72 4.71 -9.44 3.51
N TRP A 73 3.78 -10.40 3.43
CA TRP A 73 3.23 -11.08 4.60
C TRP A 73 3.23 -12.60 4.41
N PRO A 74 3.31 -13.37 5.48
CA PRO A 74 3.24 -14.83 5.40
C PRO A 74 1.98 -15.35 4.71
N ALA A 75 0.83 -14.69 4.97
CA ALA A 75 -0.45 -14.99 4.35
C ALA A 75 -1.18 -13.71 3.97
N VAL A 76 -1.86 -13.72 2.83
CA VAL A 76 -2.62 -12.57 2.31
C VAL A 76 -3.99 -13.06 1.85
N VAL A 77 -5.04 -12.34 2.26
CA VAL A 77 -6.39 -12.51 1.74
C VAL A 77 -6.68 -11.36 0.79
N ILE A 78 -6.96 -11.69 -0.46
CA ILE A 78 -7.23 -10.72 -1.53
C ILE A 78 -8.71 -10.77 -1.86
N ILE A 79 -9.40 -9.64 -1.75
CA ILE A 79 -10.81 -9.51 -2.14
C ILE A 79 -10.87 -8.77 -3.47
N MET A 80 -11.42 -9.45 -4.49
CA MET A 80 -11.54 -8.89 -5.83
C MET A 80 -12.93 -9.17 -6.39
N LEU A 81 -13.78 -8.15 -6.44
CA LEU A 81 -15.16 -8.24 -6.88
C LEU A 81 -15.36 -7.53 -8.22
N LYS A 82 -16.36 -7.95 -8.97
CA LYS A 82 -16.70 -7.35 -10.28
C LYS A 82 -16.99 -5.85 -10.18
N ASN A 83 -17.51 -5.38 -9.05
CA ASN A 83 -17.76 -3.95 -8.81
C ASN A 83 -16.49 -3.09 -8.84
N HIS A 84 -15.32 -3.70 -8.68
CA HIS A 84 -14.02 -3.03 -8.77
C HIS A 84 -13.48 -3.00 -10.21
N TYR A 85 -14.34 -3.04 -11.23
CA TYR A 85 -13.97 -3.24 -12.64
C TYR A 85 -12.88 -2.27 -13.15
N VAL A 86 -12.83 -1.04 -12.62
CA VAL A 86 -11.80 -0.04 -12.98
C VAL A 86 -10.41 -0.48 -12.56
N MET A 87 -10.32 -1.24 -11.45
CA MET A 87 -9.06 -1.70 -10.85
C MET A 87 -8.74 -3.17 -11.23
N LEU A 88 -9.61 -3.82 -12.03
CA LEU A 88 -9.39 -5.19 -12.47
C LEU A 88 -8.36 -5.22 -13.62
N GLU A 89 -7.09 -5.14 -13.26
CA GLU A 89 -5.96 -5.22 -14.19
C GLU A 89 -5.01 -6.35 -13.80
N ARG A 90 -4.38 -6.96 -14.81
CA ARG A 90 -3.41 -8.04 -14.62
C ARG A 90 -2.30 -7.66 -13.65
N ASN A 91 -1.79 -6.44 -13.75
CA ASN A 91 -0.70 -5.98 -12.91
C ASN A 91 -1.10 -5.80 -11.46
N ILE A 92 -2.34 -5.36 -11.20
CA ILE A 92 -2.85 -5.23 -9.82
C ILE A 92 -3.03 -6.60 -9.20
N LEU A 93 -3.59 -7.57 -9.93
CA LEU A 93 -3.72 -8.94 -9.47
C LEU A 93 -2.34 -9.55 -9.18
N TYR A 94 -1.38 -9.40 -10.08
CA TYR A 94 -0.02 -9.87 -9.89
C TYR A 94 0.65 -9.22 -8.66
N THR A 95 0.51 -7.90 -8.52
CA THR A 95 1.06 -7.16 -7.38
C THR A 95 0.46 -7.66 -6.08
N ALA A 96 -0.86 -7.86 -6.02
CA ALA A 96 -1.54 -8.38 -4.83
C ALA A 96 -1.05 -9.79 -4.45
N LEU A 97 -0.98 -10.71 -5.42
CA LEU A 97 -0.50 -12.08 -5.21
C LEU A 97 0.96 -12.11 -4.75
N SER A 98 1.81 -11.23 -5.30
CA SER A 98 3.24 -11.14 -4.94
C SER A 98 3.48 -10.59 -3.53
N ARG A 99 2.44 -10.12 -2.83
CA ARG A 99 2.55 -9.73 -1.40
C ARG A 99 2.55 -10.93 -0.47
N ALA A 100 2.08 -12.08 -0.92
CA ALA A 100 2.07 -13.30 -0.14
C ALA A 100 3.43 -14.03 -0.24
N GLN A 101 4.01 -14.36 0.92
CA GLN A 101 5.24 -15.18 0.98
C GLN A 101 4.94 -16.67 0.93
N ARG A 102 3.85 -17.12 1.57
CA ARG A 102 3.53 -18.56 1.76
C ARG A 102 2.12 -18.92 1.29
N LEU A 103 1.13 -18.06 1.57
CA LEU A 103 -0.28 -18.34 1.27
C LEU A 103 -0.98 -17.11 0.72
N ALA A 104 -1.59 -17.22 -0.44
CA ALA A 104 -2.53 -16.24 -0.97
C ALA A 104 -3.92 -16.87 -1.07
N VAL A 105 -4.91 -16.27 -0.42
CA VAL A 105 -6.32 -16.65 -0.53
C VAL A 105 -7.04 -15.59 -1.36
N LEU A 106 -7.63 -15.99 -2.47
CA LEU A 106 -8.37 -15.09 -3.36
C LEU A 106 -9.88 -15.29 -3.18
N ILE A 107 -10.55 -14.29 -2.64
CA ILE A 107 -12.01 -14.21 -2.54
C ILE A 107 -12.51 -13.40 -3.72
N THR A 108 -13.13 -14.06 -4.70
CA THR A 108 -13.45 -13.43 -5.97
C THR A 108 -14.63 -14.07 -6.67
N GLN A 109 -15.15 -13.37 -7.67
CA GLN A 109 -16.07 -13.90 -8.66
C GLN A 109 -15.26 -14.32 -9.90
N GLU A 110 -15.57 -15.46 -10.50
CA GLU A 110 -14.85 -15.96 -11.69
C GLU A 110 -14.75 -14.91 -12.81
N GLN A 111 -15.83 -14.17 -13.03
CA GLN A 111 -15.86 -13.11 -14.03
C GLN A 111 -14.85 -11.98 -13.73
N ALA A 112 -14.65 -11.64 -12.45
CA ALA A 112 -13.69 -10.62 -12.04
C ALA A 112 -12.25 -11.03 -12.36
N VAL A 113 -11.91 -12.30 -12.11
CA VAL A 113 -10.58 -12.84 -12.47
C VAL A 113 -10.37 -12.83 -13.97
N ARG A 114 -11.35 -13.31 -14.74
CA ARG A 114 -11.29 -13.32 -16.22
C ARG A 114 -11.05 -11.90 -16.76
N LEU A 115 -11.78 -10.90 -16.24
CA LEU A 115 -11.59 -9.50 -16.60
C LEU A 115 -10.20 -8.99 -16.24
N ALA A 116 -9.74 -9.24 -15.02
CA ALA A 116 -8.43 -8.79 -14.56
C ALA A 116 -7.30 -9.38 -15.43
N VAL A 117 -7.36 -10.67 -15.74
CA VAL A 117 -6.36 -11.33 -16.59
C VAL A 117 -6.37 -10.81 -18.02
N ALA A 118 -7.56 -10.52 -18.57
CA ALA A 118 -7.70 -10.00 -19.93
C ALA A 118 -7.23 -8.54 -20.08
N GLN A 119 -7.36 -7.73 -19.01
CA GLN A 119 -7.00 -6.31 -19.04
C GLN A 119 -5.50 -6.09 -18.79
N ALA A 120 -4.78 -5.66 -19.82
CA ALA A 120 -3.36 -5.33 -19.77
C ALA A 120 -3.12 -3.83 -20.12
N ARG A 121 -3.90 -2.92 -19.52
CA ARG A 121 -3.87 -1.48 -19.87
C ARG A 121 -2.51 -0.82 -19.65
N SER A 122 -1.72 -1.29 -18.70
CA SER A 122 -0.41 -0.69 -18.37
C SER A 122 0.70 -1.00 -19.38
N THR A 123 0.48 -1.90 -20.35
CA THR A 123 1.50 -2.29 -21.34
C THR A 123 1.73 -1.21 -22.40
N GLN A 124 0.83 -0.23 -22.51
CA GLN A 124 0.99 0.88 -23.45
C GLN A 124 1.65 2.11 -22.81
N ARG A 125 2.77 1.93 -22.12
CA ARG A 125 3.59 3.10 -21.75
C ARG A 125 4.21 3.67 -23.02
N ARG A 126 3.62 4.72 -23.55
CA ARG A 126 4.22 5.54 -24.61
C ARG A 126 5.33 6.39 -24.00
N THR A 127 6.47 5.77 -23.69
CA THR A 127 7.65 6.52 -23.33
C THR A 127 8.25 7.03 -24.63
N GLY A 128 8.43 8.33 -24.77
CA GLY A 128 9.18 8.90 -25.91
C GLY A 128 10.69 8.58 -25.87
N LEU A 129 11.11 7.55 -25.10
CA LEU A 129 12.51 7.20 -24.90
C LEU A 129 13.13 6.70 -26.20
N VAL A 130 12.49 5.80 -26.93
CA VAL A 130 12.99 5.29 -28.20
C VAL A 130 13.21 6.43 -29.19
N ALA A 131 12.21 7.29 -29.37
CA ALA A 131 12.31 8.45 -30.28
C ALA A 131 13.39 9.45 -29.85
N ARG A 132 13.67 9.57 -28.55
CA ARG A 132 14.76 10.42 -28.03
C ARG A 132 16.13 9.79 -28.24
N MET A 133 16.24 8.47 -28.07
CA MET A 133 17.48 7.73 -28.33
C MET A 133 17.85 7.79 -29.82
N GLU A 134 16.89 7.58 -30.71
CA GLU A 134 17.10 7.68 -32.16
C GLU A 134 17.58 9.10 -32.58
N LYS A 135 16.97 10.14 -32.02
CA LYS A 135 17.42 11.54 -32.25
C LYS A 135 18.81 11.83 -31.68
N GLY A 136 19.16 11.24 -30.54
CA GLY A 136 20.49 11.41 -29.93
C GLY A 136 21.62 10.68 -30.65
N MET A 137 21.31 9.60 -31.37
CA MET A 137 22.27 8.87 -32.18
C MET A 137 22.50 9.49 -33.55
N GLY A 138 21.53 10.23 -34.09
CA GLY A 138 21.66 10.91 -35.39
C GLY A 138 22.42 12.26 -35.37
N SER A 139 22.86 12.70 -34.18
CA SER A 139 23.53 14.02 -34.00
C SER A 139 25.05 13.91 -33.82
N ARG A 140 25.65 12.76 -34.14
CA ARG A 140 27.12 12.57 -34.13
C ARG A 140 27.57 12.13 -35.52
N VAL A 141 27.55 13.06 -36.46
CA VAL A 141 28.36 13.04 -37.70
C VAL A 141 28.92 14.44 -37.90
#